data_5e9d1870ce1adea058e525647b049b4e
#
_entry.id   5e9d1870ce1adea058e525647b049b4e
#
_cell.length_a   1.000
_cell.length_b   1.000
_cell.length_c   1.000
_cell.angle_alpha   90.00
_cell.angle_beta   90.00
_cell.angle_gamma   90.00
#
_symmetry.space_group_name_H-M   'P 1'
#
loop_
_entity.id
_entity.type
_entity.pdbx_description
1 polymer ?
#
loop_
_entity_poly.entity_id
_entity_poly.type
_entity_poly.pdbx_seq_one_letter_code
_entity_poly.pdbx_strand_id
1 'polypeptide(L)'
;DGKIIGEGYHRKYGEAHAEVNAIESVKNKELLKGSTLLVNLEPCSHYGKTPPCAERIIKEEIAEVIICNIDPNPLVSGRGINMLKNAGINVECGILQEEGYDLNARFFTFHTRKRPYIILKWAQTSDGFIDGNFSMPIRISNDISKTCVHKLRAEEDAIMVGKNTALKDDPKLGCRRYEGKAPLRIAIDRNLEIPTYYNFYDNAQPTAIFNAHKDDGVR
;
A
#
# COMPACT_ATOMS: atom_id res chain seq x y z
N ASP A 1 -21.06 12.03 22.05
CA ASP A 1 -20.17 12.90 22.83
C ASP A 1 -18.78 13.07 22.16
N GLY A 2 -18.56 12.48 21.00
CA GLY A 2 -17.33 12.63 20.20
C GLY A 2 -16.06 11.99 20.78
N LYS A 3 -16.20 11.05 21.73
CA LYS A 3 -15.06 10.37 22.34
C LYS A 3 -14.67 9.14 21.53
N ILE A 4 -13.39 9.04 21.12
CA ILE A 4 -12.84 7.83 20.53
C ILE A 4 -12.66 6.79 21.63
N ILE A 5 -13.27 5.60 21.47
CA ILE A 5 -13.24 4.51 22.43
C ILE A 5 -12.33 3.37 21.99
N GLY A 6 -12.04 3.26 20.70
CA GLY A 6 -11.14 2.26 20.12
C GLY A 6 -10.68 2.65 18.74
N GLU A 7 -9.51 2.12 18.34
CA GLU A 7 -8.88 2.34 17.04
C GLU A 7 -8.22 1.05 16.56
N GLY A 8 -8.17 0.85 15.26
CA GLY A 8 -7.51 -0.31 14.67
C GLY A 8 -7.16 -0.14 13.21
N TYR A 9 -6.19 -0.90 12.76
CA TYR A 9 -5.79 -0.99 11.36
C TYR A 9 -5.47 -2.43 10.99
N HIS A 10 -5.54 -2.75 9.71
CA HIS A 10 -5.15 -4.05 9.19
C HIS A 10 -3.64 -4.19 9.19
N ARG A 11 -3.09 -5.10 9.97
CA ARG A 11 -1.63 -5.20 10.20
C ARG A 11 -0.94 -6.04 9.14
N LYS A 12 -1.55 -7.17 8.78
CA LYS A 12 -0.95 -8.14 7.88
C LYS A 12 -2.01 -8.95 7.15
N TYR A 13 -1.77 -9.22 5.87
CA TYR A 13 -2.65 -10.05 5.05
C TYR A 13 -2.97 -11.39 5.72
N GLY A 14 -4.27 -11.68 5.82
CA GLY A 14 -4.79 -12.90 6.43
C GLY A 14 -5.05 -12.83 7.93
N GLU A 15 -4.70 -11.72 8.58
CA GLU A 15 -5.03 -11.42 9.98
C GLU A 15 -6.35 -10.61 10.09
N ALA A 16 -6.71 -10.21 11.31
CA ALA A 16 -7.91 -9.42 11.57
C ALA A 16 -7.91 -8.09 10.81
N HIS A 17 -9.04 -7.73 10.24
CA HIS A 17 -9.23 -6.45 9.57
C HIS A 17 -9.29 -5.29 10.56
N ALA A 18 -9.21 -4.06 10.05
CA ALA A 18 -9.17 -2.83 10.84
C ALA A 18 -10.35 -2.71 11.81
N GLU A 19 -11.55 -3.05 11.35
CA GLU A 19 -12.79 -3.01 12.13
C GLU A 19 -12.72 -3.94 13.34
N VAL A 20 -12.25 -5.17 13.13
CA VAL A 20 -12.09 -6.15 14.21
C VAL A 20 -11.05 -5.67 15.21
N ASN A 21 -9.91 -5.16 14.74
CA ASN A 21 -8.86 -4.61 15.60
C ASN A 21 -9.36 -3.40 16.40
N ALA A 22 -10.16 -2.51 15.79
CA ALA A 22 -10.76 -1.37 16.48
C ALA A 22 -11.72 -1.83 17.58
N ILE A 23 -12.63 -2.76 17.28
CA ILE A 23 -13.56 -3.35 18.24
C ILE A 23 -12.80 -4.03 19.39
N GLU A 24 -11.77 -4.79 19.10
CA GLU A 24 -10.95 -5.48 20.14
C GLU A 24 -10.16 -4.50 21.01
N SER A 25 -9.78 -3.34 20.51
CA SER A 25 -9.06 -2.32 21.27
C SER A 25 -9.91 -1.62 22.33
N VAL A 26 -11.25 -1.68 22.21
CA VAL A 26 -12.18 -1.08 23.19
C VAL A 26 -12.10 -1.81 24.51
N LYS A 27 -11.69 -1.12 25.58
CA LYS A 27 -11.50 -1.71 26.92
C LYS A 27 -12.82 -2.11 27.57
N ASN A 28 -13.82 -1.23 27.54
CA ASN A 28 -15.18 -1.53 28.04
C ASN A 28 -16.08 -1.86 26.84
N LYS A 29 -16.34 -3.13 26.62
CA LYS A 29 -17.12 -3.64 25.48
C LYS A 29 -18.59 -3.15 25.47
N GLU A 30 -19.14 -2.76 26.61
CA GLU A 30 -20.51 -2.21 26.69
C GLU A 30 -20.65 -0.90 25.92
N LEU A 31 -19.54 -0.16 25.71
CA LEU A 31 -19.51 1.07 24.93
C LEU A 31 -19.63 0.85 23.42
N LEU A 32 -19.49 -0.38 22.95
CA LEU A 32 -19.68 -0.73 21.54
C LEU A 32 -21.14 -0.62 21.12
N LYS A 33 -22.05 -1.05 22.00
CA LYS A 33 -23.48 -0.93 21.75
C LYS A 33 -23.88 0.53 21.60
N GLY A 34 -24.53 0.86 20.50
CA GLY A 34 -24.99 2.23 20.20
C GLY A 34 -23.86 3.18 19.76
N SER A 35 -22.64 2.71 19.58
CA SER A 35 -21.52 3.53 19.08
C SER A 35 -21.60 3.77 17.57
N THR A 36 -20.76 4.71 17.09
CA THR A 36 -20.51 4.95 15.65
C THR A 36 -19.15 4.39 15.26
N LEU A 37 -19.07 3.60 14.20
CA LEU A 37 -17.84 3.11 13.60
C LEU A 37 -17.49 3.92 12.35
N LEU A 38 -16.28 4.46 12.30
CA LEU A 38 -15.73 5.17 11.13
C LEU A 38 -14.75 4.24 10.40
N VAL A 39 -14.94 4.03 9.10
CA VAL A 39 -14.07 3.18 8.29
C VAL A 39 -13.74 3.83 6.95
N ASN A 40 -12.50 3.62 6.49
CA ASN A 40 -12.04 4.16 5.20
C ASN A 40 -12.50 3.32 3.99
N LEU A 41 -12.93 2.09 4.20
CA LEU A 41 -13.40 1.18 3.15
C LEU A 41 -14.61 0.38 3.65
N GLU A 42 -15.50 0.00 2.75
CA GLU A 42 -16.69 -0.83 3.04
C GLU A 42 -16.32 -2.11 3.82
N PRO A 43 -16.98 -2.40 4.96
CA PRO A 43 -16.78 -3.64 5.70
C PRO A 43 -17.11 -4.86 4.86
N CYS A 44 -16.23 -5.86 4.88
CA CYS A 44 -16.41 -7.08 4.10
C CYS A 44 -17.64 -7.88 4.57
N SER A 45 -18.30 -8.55 3.60
CA SER A 45 -19.53 -9.34 3.79
C SER A 45 -19.39 -10.82 3.47
N HIS A 46 -18.19 -11.26 3.07
CA HIS A 46 -17.95 -12.66 2.66
C HIS A 46 -16.97 -13.35 3.60
N TYR A 47 -17.10 -14.66 3.73
CA TYR A 47 -16.15 -15.49 4.45
C TYR A 47 -14.89 -15.66 3.59
N GLY A 48 -13.77 -15.13 4.09
CA GLY A 48 -12.45 -15.31 3.53
C GLY A 48 -11.57 -16.12 4.49
N LYS A 49 -10.37 -15.59 4.80
CA LYS A 49 -9.52 -16.15 5.86
C LYS A 49 -10.05 -15.84 7.26
N THR A 50 -10.84 -14.79 7.37
CA THR A 50 -11.55 -14.35 8.59
C THR A 50 -13.04 -14.24 8.33
N PRO A 51 -13.89 -14.31 9.39
CA PRO A 51 -15.31 -14.01 9.27
C PRO A 51 -15.56 -12.57 8.79
N PRO A 52 -16.73 -12.29 8.17
CA PRO A 52 -17.08 -10.97 7.68
C PRO A 52 -17.08 -9.90 8.77
N CYS A 53 -16.48 -8.73 8.50
CA CYS A 53 -16.51 -7.60 9.42
C CYS A 53 -17.94 -7.09 9.66
N ALA A 54 -18.81 -7.13 8.63
CA ALA A 54 -20.21 -6.75 8.77
C ALA A 54 -20.94 -7.59 9.83
N GLU A 55 -20.72 -8.90 9.91
CA GLU A 55 -21.30 -9.75 10.97
C GLU A 55 -20.80 -9.37 12.34
N ARG A 56 -19.51 -9.06 12.47
CA ARG A 56 -18.94 -8.62 13.75
C ARG A 56 -19.54 -7.29 14.20
N ILE A 57 -19.71 -6.33 13.32
CA ILE A 57 -20.32 -5.03 13.58
C ILE A 57 -21.77 -5.21 14.09
N ILE A 58 -22.55 -6.05 13.42
CA ILE A 58 -23.93 -6.38 13.82
C ILE A 58 -23.97 -7.03 15.20
N LYS A 59 -23.09 -8.00 15.47
CA LYS A 59 -23.01 -8.70 16.74
C LYS A 59 -22.71 -7.78 17.93
N GLU A 60 -21.91 -6.74 17.72
CA GLU A 60 -21.57 -5.76 18.77
C GLU A 60 -22.62 -4.67 18.92
N GLU A 61 -23.74 -4.74 18.22
CA GLU A 61 -24.85 -3.79 18.26
C GLU A 61 -24.42 -2.32 18.03
N ILE A 62 -23.44 -2.12 17.13
CA ILE A 62 -23.00 -0.79 16.68
C ILE A 62 -24.18 -0.12 15.98
N ALA A 63 -24.52 1.13 16.35
CA ALA A 63 -25.70 1.79 15.83
C ALA A 63 -25.52 2.46 14.47
N GLU A 64 -24.29 2.86 14.16
CA GLU A 64 -23.98 3.62 12.95
C GLU A 64 -22.62 3.24 12.37
N VAL A 65 -22.53 3.21 11.04
CA VAL A 65 -21.26 3.01 10.31
C VAL A 65 -21.12 4.10 9.25
N ILE A 66 -20.04 4.87 9.34
CA ILE A 66 -19.67 5.91 8.38
C ILE A 66 -18.52 5.39 7.53
N ILE A 67 -18.71 5.34 6.20
CA ILE A 67 -17.81 4.72 5.23
C ILE A 67 -17.28 5.76 4.25
N CYS A 68 -15.96 5.88 4.11
CA CYS A 68 -15.38 6.77 3.09
C CYS A 68 -15.68 6.25 1.68
N ASN A 69 -15.30 5.02 1.38
CA ASN A 69 -15.38 4.44 0.04
C ASN A 69 -16.07 3.07 0.02
N ILE A 70 -16.86 2.85 -1.02
CA ILE A 70 -17.39 1.53 -1.35
C ILE A 70 -16.25 0.66 -1.90
N ASP A 71 -16.22 -0.61 -1.55
CA ASP A 71 -15.23 -1.55 -2.06
C ASP A 71 -15.45 -1.78 -3.58
N PRO A 72 -14.44 -1.57 -4.44
CA PRO A 72 -14.55 -1.78 -5.87
C PRO A 72 -14.58 -3.27 -6.27
N ASN A 73 -14.31 -4.18 -5.34
CA ASN A 73 -14.36 -5.63 -5.60
C ASN A 73 -15.82 -6.09 -5.78
N PRO A 74 -16.21 -6.65 -6.93
CA PRO A 74 -17.59 -7.11 -7.18
C PRO A 74 -18.13 -8.14 -6.16
N LEU A 75 -17.24 -8.83 -5.44
CA LEU A 75 -17.61 -9.76 -4.38
C LEU A 75 -18.03 -9.07 -3.07
N VAL A 76 -17.70 -7.80 -2.91
CA VAL A 76 -17.99 -6.99 -1.71
C VAL A 76 -18.94 -5.86 -2.03
N SER A 77 -18.70 -5.13 -3.09
CA SER A 77 -19.34 -3.86 -3.51
C SER A 77 -20.83 -3.78 -3.14
N GLY A 78 -21.16 -2.95 -2.17
CA GLY A 78 -22.50 -2.72 -1.66
C GLY A 78 -23.09 -3.85 -0.80
N ARG A 79 -22.47 -5.03 -0.74
CA ARG A 79 -23.02 -6.17 0.02
C ARG A 79 -22.86 -5.99 1.53
N GLY A 80 -21.71 -5.46 1.98
CA GLY A 80 -21.48 -5.13 3.38
C GLY A 80 -22.44 -4.07 3.86
N ILE A 81 -22.61 -3.00 3.08
CA ILE A 81 -23.56 -1.92 3.32
C ILE A 81 -25.00 -2.46 3.45
N ASN A 82 -25.43 -3.30 2.49
CA ASN A 82 -26.77 -3.88 2.51
C ASN A 82 -26.98 -4.79 3.72
N MET A 83 -25.96 -5.57 4.11
CA MET A 83 -26.02 -6.44 5.28
C MET A 83 -26.20 -5.64 6.57
N LEU A 84 -25.46 -4.53 6.73
CA LEU A 84 -25.58 -3.61 7.88
C LEU A 84 -26.96 -2.94 7.92
N LYS A 85 -27.43 -2.39 6.79
CA LYS A 85 -28.76 -1.75 6.68
C LYS A 85 -29.91 -2.74 6.99
N ASN A 86 -29.83 -3.96 6.50
CA ASN A 86 -30.83 -5.00 6.77
C ASN A 86 -30.88 -5.41 8.25
N ALA A 87 -29.78 -5.23 8.97
CA ALA A 87 -29.72 -5.44 10.42
C ALA A 87 -30.16 -4.20 11.24
N GLY A 88 -30.63 -3.11 10.58
CA GLY A 88 -31.11 -1.90 11.23
C GLY A 88 -30.01 -0.90 11.62
N ILE A 89 -28.78 -1.09 11.16
CA ILE A 89 -27.65 -0.17 11.40
C ILE A 89 -27.77 1.02 10.44
N ASN A 90 -27.59 2.23 10.94
CA ASN A 90 -27.50 3.43 10.10
C ASN A 90 -26.17 3.40 9.32
N VAL A 91 -26.22 3.58 8.00
CA VAL A 91 -25.01 3.55 7.16
C VAL A 91 -24.96 4.77 6.27
N GLU A 92 -23.94 5.59 6.47
CA GLU A 92 -23.59 6.74 5.63
C GLU A 92 -22.33 6.43 4.82
N CYS A 93 -22.31 6.82 3.53
CA CYS A 93 -21.19 6.55 2.62
C CYS A 93 -20.77 7.83 1.89
N GLY A 94 -19.48 7.91 1.54
CA GLY A 94 -18.93 9.00 0.74
C GLY A 94 -18.37 10.16 1.56
N ILE A 95 -18.26 10.02 2.87
CA ILE A 95 -17.62 11.01 3.73
C ILE A 95 -16.11 10.93 3.56
N LEU A 96 -15.47 12.05 3.21
CA LEU A 96 -14.02 12.12 2.87
C LEU A 96 -13.63 11.11 1.77
N GLN A 97 -14.47 11.02 0.73
CA GLN A 97 -14.32 10.02 -0.31
C GLN A 97 -13.02 10.16 -1.11
N GLU A 98 -12.58 11.39 -1.39
CA GLU A 98 -11.35 11.67 -2.12
C GLU A 98 -10.12 11.30 -1.29
N GLU A 99 -10.08 11.69 -0.02
CA GLU A 99 -9.01 11.35 0.91
C GLU A 99 -8.95 9.85 1.16
N GLY A 100 -10.09 9.19 1.29
CA GLY A 100 -10.19 7.74 1.40
C GLY A 100 -9.71 7.02 0.14
N TYR A 101 -9.97 7.58 -1.06
CA TYR A 101 -9.45 7.07 -2.31
C TYR A 101 -7.93 7.19 -2.41
N ASP A 102 -7.37 8.35 -2.04
CA ASP A 102 -5.92 8.58 -2.04
C ASP A 102 -5.20 7.66 -1.06
N LEU A 103 -5.76 7.47 0.13
CA LEU A 103 -5.24 6.55 1.15
C LEU A 103 -5.16 5.11 0.62
N ASN A 104 -6.17 4.68 -0.12
CA ASN A 104 -6.30 3.32 -0.66
C ASN A 104 -5.98 3.23 -2.17
N ALA A 105 -5.25 4.22 -2.74
CA ALA A 105 -5.04 4.34 -4.19
C ALA A 105 -4.45 3.07 -4.84
N ARG A 106 -3.56 2.35 -4.13
CA ARG A 106 -2.97 1.09 -4.61
C ARG A 106 -4.03 0.00 -4.76
N PHE A 107 -4.87 -0.16 -3.74
CA PHE A 107 -5.98 -1.10 -3.71
C PHE A 107 -7.00 -0.80 -4.82
N PHE A 108 -7.46 0.45 -4.94
CA PHE A 108 -8.38 0.87 -5.99
C PHE A 108 -7.80 0.64 -7.38
N THR A 109 -6.55 1.05 -7.62
CA THR A 109 -5.89 0.86 -8.92
C THR A 109 -5.83 -0.62 -9.31
N PHE A 110 -5.44 -1.50 -8.38
CA PHE A 110 -5.38 -2.93 -8.65
C PHE A 110 -6.77 -3.52 -8.97
N HIS A 111 -7.78 -3.21 -8.15
CA HIS A 111 -9.11 -3.80 -8.33
C HIS A 111 -9.86 -3.26 -9.56
N THR A 112 -9.71 -1.97 -9.90
CA THR A 112 -10.42 -1.35 -11.01
C THR A 112 -9.66 -1.43 -12.34
N ARG A 113 -8.33 -1.33 -12.31
CA ARG A 113 -7.50 -1.24 -13.54
C ARG A 113 -6.67 -2.50 -13.82
N LYS A 114 -6.67 -3.48 -12.90
CA LYS A 114 -5.90 -4.75 -13.00
C LYS A 114 -4.41 -4.55 -13.29
N ARG A 115 -3.83 -3.52 -12.72
CA ARG A 115 -2.41 -3.18 -12.80
C ARG A 115 -1.91 -2.62 -11.46
N PRO A 116 -0.60 -2.61 -11.19
CA PRO A 116 -0.07 -1.96 -10.01
C PRO A 116 -0.29 -0.43 -10.05
N TYR A 117 -0.31 0.19 -8.89
CA TYR A 117 -0.19 1.64 -8.73
C TYR A 117 1.26 2.03 -9.01
N ILE A 118 1.49 2.98 -9.92
CA ILE A 118 2.83 3.36 -10.37
C ILE A 118 3.14 4.77 -9.88
N ILE A 119 4.24 4.89 -9.15
CA ILE A 119 4.79 6.18 -8.70
C ILE A 119 6.03 6.47 -9.54
N LEU A 120 6.01 7.59 -10.27
CA LEU A 120 7.18 8.08 -10.99
C LEU A 120 7.97 9.01 -10.06
N LYS A 121 9.24 8.67 -9.80
CA LYS A 121 10.13 9.47 -8.96
C LYS A 121 11.43 9.76 -9.69
N TRP A 122 11.76 11.03 -9.79
CA TRP A 122 13.07 11.48 -10.28
C TRP A 122 13.56 12.70 -9.47
N ALA A 123 14.82 13.04 -9.61
CA ALA A 123 15.40 14.29 -9.13
C ALA A 123 15.91 15.07 -10.34
N GLN A 124 15.68 16.37 -10.36
CA GLN A 124 16.16 17.25 -11.42
C GLN A 124 16.71 18.55 -10.86
N THR A 125 17.60 19.19 -11.60
CA THR A 125 18.09 20.54 -11.35
C THR A 125 17.00 21.57 -11.66
N SER A 126 17.20 22.83 -11.28
CA SER A 126 16.23 23.91 -11.56
C SER A 126 16.00 24.16 -13.06
N ASP A 127 16.96 23.80 -13.89
CA ASP A 127 16.93 23.90 -15.35
C ASP A 127 16.49 22.56 -16.01
N GLY A 128 16.01 21.58 -15.22
CA GLY A 128 15.31 20.39 -15.70
C GLY A 128 16.19 19.17 -16.01
N PHE A 129 17.50 19.21 -15.76
CA PHE A 129 18.37 18.07 -16.00
C PHE A 129 18.33 17.06 -14.86
N ILE A 130 18.24 15.78 -15.19
CA ILE A 130 18.31 14.65 -14.23
C ILE A 130 19.73 14.11 -14.09
N ASP A 131 20.59 14.41 -15.04
CA ASP A 131 21.99 13.98 -15.12
C ASP A 131 22.77 14.96 -16.03
N GLY A 132 24.11 14.87 -16.02
CA GLY A 132 25.00 15.60 -16.89
C GLY A 132 26.18 14.76 -17.38
N ASN A 133 26.89 15.25 -18.40
CA ASN A 133 28.14 14.65 -18.90
C ASN A 133 29.33 14.93 -17.97
N PHE A 134 29.14 14.79 -16.67
CA PHE A 134 30.19 15.02 -15.68
C PHE A 134 30.86 13.69 -15.33
N SER A 135 32.16 13.74 -15.09
CA SER A 135 32.96 12.58 -14.63
C SER A 135 32.58 12.15 -13.19
N MET A 136 31.83 12.98 -12.46
CA MET A 136 31.34 12.69 -11.10
C MET A 136 29.81 12.82 -10.99
N PRO A 137 29.15 11.98 -10.18
CA PRO A 137 27.71 12.06 -9.98
C PRO A 137 27.31 13.43 -9.38
N ILE A 138 26.29 14.07 -9.94
CA ILE A 138 25.69 15.28 -9.39
C ILE A 138 24.77 14.91 -8.22
N ARG A 139 24.99 15.57 -7.08
CA ARG A 139 24.12 15.41 -5.92
C ARG A 139 23.01 16.47 -5.94
N ILE A 140 21.86 16.12 -6.53
CA ILE A 140 20.70 17.02 -6.64
C ILE A 140 19.87 17.04 -5.33
N SER A 141 19.70 15.88 -4.67
CA SER A 141 18.82 15.72 -3.51
C SER A 141 19.56 15.93 -2.18
N ASN A 142 18.93 16.63 -1.24
CA ASN A 142 19.40 16.76 0.15
C ASN A 142 19.10 15.50 0.99
N ASP A 143 19.50 15.49 2.27
CA ASP A 143 19.36 14.30 3.12
C ASP A 143 17.89 14.06 3.54
N ILE A 144 17.06 15.10 3.67
CA ILE A 144 15.62 14.98 3.96
C ILE A 144 14.94 14.28 2.77
N SER A 145 15.16 14.76 1.55
CA SER A 145 14.64 14.13 0.34
C SER A 145 15.06 12.66 0.21
N LYS A 146 16.30 12.32 0.59
CA LYS A 146 16.76 10.93 0.61
C LYS A 146 16.01 10.08 1.62
N THR A 147 15.71 10.62 2.82
CA THR A 147 14.91 9.91 3.82
C THR A 147 13.50 9.65 3.30
N CYS A 148 12.85 10.63 2.65
CA CYS A 148 11.55 10.44 1.99
C CYS A 148 11.58 9.36 0.91
N VAL A 149 12.65 9.30 0.10
CA VAL A 149 12.83 8.24 -0.91
C VAL A 149 12.97 6.87 -0.24
N HIS A 150 13.66 6.78 0.89
CA HIS A 150 13.76 5.52 1.64
C HIS A 150 12.44 5.12 2.29
N LYS A 151 11.63 6.08 2.74
CA LYS A 151 10.27 5.83 3.20
C LYS A 151 9.41 5.23 2.07
N LEU A 152 9.38 5.87 0.88
CA LEU A 152 8.68 5.32 -0.28
C LEU A 152 9.12 3.88 -0.60
N ARG A 153 10.42 3.58 -0.54
CA ARG A 153 10.91 2.22 -0.77
C ARG A 153 10.44 1.21 0.29
N ALA A 154 10.24 1.65 1.52
CA ALA A 154 9.73 0.80 2.59
C ALA A 154 8.23 0.53 2.48
N GLU A 155 7.49 1.44 1.84
CA GLU A 155 6.05 1.39 1.66
C GLU A 155 5.62 0.67 0.38
N GLU A 156 6.50 0.61 -0.65
CA GLU A 156 6.17 0.01 -1.95
C GLU A 156 6.72 -1.41 -2.09
N ASP A 157 5.99 -2.26 -2.81
CA ASP A 157 6.38 -3.66 -3.04
C ASP A 157 7.60 -3.81 -3.95
N ALA A 158 7.78 -2.89 -4.91
CA ALA A 158 8.86 -2.95 -5.89
C ALA A 158 9.40 -1.58 -6.27
N ILE A 159 10.68 -1.55 -6.66
CA ILE A 159 11.33 -0.40 -7.28
C ILE A 159 11.96 -0.81 -8.61
N MET A 160 11.63 -0.09 -9.67
CA MET A 160 12.13 -0.36 -11.02
C MET A 160 13.05 0.75 -11.50
N VAL A 161 14.17 0.36 -12.13
CA VAL A 161 15.07 1.29 -12.83
C VAL A 161 15.41 0.77 -14.22
N GLY A 162 15.76 1.69 -15.13
CA GLY A 162 16.29 1.33 -16.44
C GLY A 162 17.73 0.84 -16.38
N LYS A 163 18.17 0.12 -17.43
CA LYS A 163 19.54 -0.38 -17.59
C LYS A 163 20.61 0.68 -17.34
N ASN A 164 20.47 1.84 -17.95
CA ASN A 164 21.49 2.90 -17.84
C ASN A 164 21.67 3.39 -16.41
N THR A 165 20.60 3.51 -15.62
CA THR A 165 20.68 3.83 -14.19
C THR A 165 21.38 2.71 -13.42
N ALA A 166 21.07 1.45 -13.73
CA ALA A 166 21.75 0.31 -13.11
C ALA A 166 23.25 0.29 -13.42
N LEU A 167 23.62 0.51 -14.68
CA LEU A 167 25.03 0.55 -15.12
C LEU A 167 25.83 1.72 -14.55
N LYS A 168 25.22 2.92 -14.52
CA LYS A 168 25.91 4.16 -14.10
C LYS A 168 26.06 4.27 -12.60
N ASP A 169 25.00 3.93 -11.86
CA ASP A 169 24.90 4.22 -10.42
C ASP A 169 25.14 2.98 -9.55
N ASP A 170 25.06 1.78 -10.10
CA ASP A 170 25.06 0.50 -9.35
C ASP A 170 24.28 0.58 -8.04
N PRO A 171 23.00 0.97 -8.09
CA PRO A 171 22.27 1.38 -6.89
C PRO A 171 21.80 0.17 -6.07
N LYS A 172 21.98 0.22 -4.75
CA LYS A 172 21.48 -0.82 -3.83
C LYS A 172 19.97 -0.89 -3.73
N LEU A 173 19.24 0.22 -3.91
CA LEU A 173 17.78 0.36 -3.87
C LEU A 173 17.10 -0.11 -2.57
N GLY A 174 17.82 -0.29 -1.50
CA GLY A 174 17.30 -0.71 -0.18
C GLY A 174 16.81 0.46 0.70
N CYS A 175 16.36 0.14 1.93
CA CYS A 175 15.72 1.05 2.88
C CYS A 175 16.61 1.51 4.05
N ARG A 176 17.91 1.67 3.89
CA ARG A 176 18.88 1.95 4.96
C ARG A 176 18.66 3.23 5.79
N ARG A 177 17.81 4.17 5.34
CA ARG A 177 17.50 5.44 6.02
C ARG A 177 16.10 5.53 6.61
N TYR A 178 15.32 4.46 6.48
CA TYR A 178 13.97 4.37 7.01
C TYR A 178 13.71 2.91 7.40
N GLU A 179 13.03 2.71 8.52
CA GLU A 179 12.67 1.37 8.98
C GLU A 179 11.61 0.76 8.06
N GLY A 180 11.80 -0.49 7.67
CA GLY A 180 10.86 -1.20 6.81
C GLY A 180 11.54 -2.25 5.94
N LYS A 181 10.72 -2.96 5.17
CA LYS A 181 11.17 -4.02 4.26
C LYS A 181 11.73 -3.40 2.98
N ALA A 182 12.87 -3.91 2.51
CA ALA A 182 13.38 -3.54 1.21
C ALA A 182 12.45 -4.05 0.09
N PRO A 183 12.14 -3.22 -0.94
CA PRO A 183 11.27 -3.61 -2.06
C PRO A 183 11.95 -4.62 -2.98
N LEU A 184 11.18 -5.33 -3.81
CA LEU A 184 11.71 -6.07 -4.94
C LEU A 184 12.45 -5.11 -5.88
N ARG A 185 13.74 -5.35 -6.14
CA ARG A 185 14.49 -4.61 -7.18
C ARG A 185 14.11 -5.12 -8.57
N ILE A 186 13.82 -4.20 -9.47
CA ILE A 186 13.52 -4.55 -10.87
C ILE A 186 14.43 -3.74 -11.79
N ALA A 187 15.09 -4.40 -12.72
CA ALA A 187 15.80 -3.76 -13.82
C ALA A 187 15.21 -4.21 -15.17
N ILE A 188 15.17 -3.29 -16.12
CA ILE A 188 14.93 -3.62 -17.55
C ILE A 188 16.26 -3.62 -18.24
N ASP A 189 16.78 -4.81 -18.51
CA ASP A 189 18.07 -5.03 -19.19
C ASP A 189 17.92 -6.04 -20.31
N ARG A 190 17.50 -5.56 -21.47
CA ARG A 190 17.16 -6.40 -22.62
C ARG A 190 18.25 -7.42 -22.98
N ASN A 191 19.50 -7.01 -22.90
CA ASN A 191 20.65 -7.79 -23.40
C ASN A 191 21.51 -8.39 -22.28
N LEU A 192 21.12 -8.28 -21.00
CA LEU A 192 21.89 -8.73 -19.83
C LEU A 192 23.28 -8.08 -19.77
N GLU A 193 23.34 -6.77 -19.95
CA GLU A 193 24.58 -5.99 -19.94
C GLU A 193 25.01 -5.55 -18.53
N ILE A 194 24.12 -5.66 -17.52
CA ILE A 194 24.46 -5.36 -16.12
C ILE A 194 25.48 -6.40 -15.63
N PRO A 195 26.68 -5.98 -15.19
CA PRO A 195 27.72 -6.91 -14.73
C PRO A 195 27.27 -7.73 -13.51
N THR A 196 27.63 -9.01 -13.46
CA THR A 196 27.23 -9.93 -12.37
C THR A 196 27.84 -9.60 -11.00
N TYR A 197 28.82 -8.73 -10.93
CA TYR A 197 29.41 -8.22 -9.67
C TYR A 197 28.73 -6.95 -9.15
N TYR A 198 27.67 -6.44 -9.84
CA TYR A 198 26.87 -5.30 -9.39
C TYR A 198 25.85 -5.67 -8.32
N ASN A 199 25.36 -4.66 -7.58
CA ASN A 199 24.39 -4.85 -6.52
C ASN A 199 23.10 -5.56 -6.94
N PHE A 200 22.73 -5.58 -8.23
CA PHE A 200 21.60 -6.34 -8.75
C PHE A 200 21.77 -7.86 -8.62
N TYR A 201 23.00 -8.35 -8.40
CA TYR A 201 23.31 -9.77 -8.24
C TYR A 201 23.88 -10.11 -6.85
N ASP A 202 23.85 -9.18 -5.88
CA ASP A 202 24.41 -9.35 -4.52
C ASP A 202 23.61 -10.26 -3.59
N ASN A 203 22.42 -10.70 -4.02
CA ASN A 203 21.48 -11.50 -3.23
C ASN A 203 21.03 -10.86 -1.89
N ALA A 204 21.32 -9.56 -1.67
CA ALA A 204 20.96 -8.85 -0.44
C ALA A 204 19.45 -8.58 -0.30
N GLN A 205 18.72 -8.58 -1.43
CA GLN A 205 17.26 -8.45 -1.47
C GLN A 205 16.71 -9.09 -2.76
N PRO A 206 15.42 -9.46 -2.81
CA PRO A 206 14.79 -10.01 -4.01
C PRO A 206 15.03 -9.12 -5.23
N THR A 207 15.39 -9.72 -6.36
CA THR A 207 15.71 -8.99 -7.59
C THR A 207 15.15 -9.72 -8.81
N ALA A 208 14.57 -8.95 -9.74
CA ALA A 208 14.11 -9.44 -11.05
C ALA A 208 14.72 -8.61 -12.18
N ILE A 209 15.24 -9.25 -13.22
CA ILE A 209 15.79 -8.59 -14.40
C ILE A 209 14.98 -9.03 -15.62
N PHE A 210 14.24 -8.07 -16.21
CA PHE A 210 13.49 -8.30 -17.44
C PHE A 210 14.44 -8.21 -18.63
N ASN A 211 14.56 -9.30 -19.38
CA ASN A 211 15.46 -9.42 -20.51
C ASN A 211 14.79 -10.15 -21.68
N ALA A 212 15.46 -10.18 -22.87
CA ALA A 212 14.95 -10.83 -24.08
C ALA A 212 15.62 -12.19 -24.36
N HIS A 213 16.55 -12.66 -23.53
CA HIS A 213 17.43 -13.79 -23.85
C HIS A 213 17.30 -14.99 -22.90
N LYS A 214 16.78 -14.79 -21.69
CA LYS A 214 16.71 -15.80 -20.64
C LYS A 214 15.36 -15.83 -19.98
N ASP A 215 14.81 -17.02 -19.79
CA ASP A 215 13.65 -17.28 -18.95
C ASP A 215 14.05 -18.30 -17.88
N ASP A 216 14.77 -17.83 -16.86
CA ASP A 216 15.27 -18.70 -15.78
C ASP A 216 14.31 -18.76 -14.59
N GLY A 217 13.12 -18.19 -14.73
CA GLY A 217 12.20 -18.01 -13.61
C GLY A 217 12.65 -16.92 -12.63
N VAL A 218 11.90 -16.78 -11.55
CA VAL A 218 12.21 -15.85 -10.44
C VAL A 218 13.40 -16.42 -9.65
N ARG A 219 14.49 -15.69 -9.56
CA ARG A 219 15.59 -15.96 -8.65
C ARG A 219 15.44 -15.22 -7.34
#